data_2b6d913e64593885b8eeff3c09ed16b7
#
_entry.id   2b6d913e64593885b8eeff3c09ed16b7
#
_cell.length_a   1.000
_cell.length_b   1.000
_cell.length_c   1.000
_cell.angle_alpha   90.00
_cell.angle_beta   90.00
_cell.angle_gamma   90.00
#
_symmetry.space_group_name_H-M   'P 1'
#
loop_
_entity.id
_entity.type
_entity.pdbx_description
1 polymer ?
#
loop_
_entity_poly.entity_id
_entity_poly.type
_entity_poly.pdbx_seq_one_letter_code
_entity_poly.pdbx_strand_id
1 'polypeptide(L)'
;MGISIRRGQLEDAKALFELARQYHSGREPIGRDEFVVALDNVLRHRDQETNVLFVAVDGEEVVGYSLLTVSRLLHASGLAGHLQEIVVNEAARGHGIGDRLIQANEHYCMGRGVRQLSASTARMGSFYNHRGFAPVGEHYRKVLDLG
;
A
#
# COMPACT_ATOMS: atom_id res chain seq x y z
N MET A 1 -16.72 -8.58 13.23
CA MET A 1 -15.69 -8.84 12.20
C MET A 1 -14.33 -8.87 12.87
N GLY A 2 -13.64 -10.03 12.82
CA GLY A 2 -12.34 -10.19 13.45
C GLY A 2 -11.21 -9.90 12.46
N ILE A 3 -10.82 -8.64 12.35
CA ILE A 3 -9.77 -8.22 11.42
C ILE A 3 -8.41 -8.27 12.09
N SER A 4 -7.43 -8.88 11.42
CA SER A 4 -6.03 -8.84 11.83
C SER A 4 -5.19 -8.31 10.67
N ILE A 5 -4.04 -7.69 11.01
CA ILE A 5 -3.09 -7.18 10.04
C ILE A 5 -1.81 -7.99 10.17
N ARG A 6 -1.29 -8.47 9.05
CA ARG A 6 -0.02 -9.18 8.99
C ARG A 6 0.74 -8.86 7.72
N ARG A 7 1.97 -9.30 7.64
CA ARG A 7 2.76 -9.16 6.42
C ARG A 7 2.20 -10.06 5.33
N GLY A 8 2.21 -9.56 4.09
CA GLY A 8 1.79 -10.35 2.95
C GLY A 8 2.78 -11.45 2.61
N GLN A 9 2.29 -12.51 1.98
CA GLN A 9 3.06 -13.69 1.58
C GLN A 9 2.70 -14.09 0.16
N LEU A 10 3.53 -14.92 -0.47
CA LEU A 10 3.27 -15.36 -1.84
C LEU A 10 1.96 -16.17 -1.94
N GLU A 11 1.61 -16.87 -0.88
CA GLU A 11 0.35 -17.62 -0.80
C GLU A 11 -0.89 -16.72 -0.88
N ASP A 12 -0.73 -15.43 -0.64
CA ASP A 12 -1.81 -14.45 -0.76
C ASP A 12 -2.04 -13.97 -2.20
N ALA A 13 -1.27 -14.46 -3.17
CA ALA A 13 -1.25 -13.93 -4.54
C ALA A 13 -2.63 -13.86 -5.19
N LYS A 14 -3.44 -14.90 -5.04
CA LYS A 14 -4.77 -14.93 -5.67
C LYS A 14 -5.68 -13.83 -5.12
N ALA A 15 -5.73 -13.72 -3.80
CA ALA A 15 -6.55 -12.70 -3.14
C ALA A 15 -6.04 -11.30 -3.45
N LEU A 16 -4.73 -11.09 -3.42
CA LEU A 16 -4.12 -9.80 -3.72
C LEU A 16 -4.38 -9.38 -5.16
N PHE A 17 -4.31 -10.32 -6.10
CA PHE A 17 -4.61 -10.03 -7.50
C PHE A 17 -6.04 -9.51 -7.66
N GLU A 18 -7.01 -10.18 -7.05
CA GLU A 18 -8.41 -9.75 -7.11
C GLU A 18 -8.61 -8.36 -6.48
N LEU A 19 -7.92 -8.08 -5.38
CA LEU A 19 -7.97 -6.75 -4.75
C LEU A 19 -7.31 -5.69 -5.63
N ALA A 20 -6.17 -6.00 -6.23
CA ALA A 20 -5.45 -5.05 -7.09
C ALA A 20 -6.28 -4.64 -8.29
N ARG A 21 -7.15 -5.51 -8.80
CA ARG A 21 -8.06 -5.18 -9.90
C ARG A 21 -9.08 -4.13 -9.51
N GLN A 22 -9.35 -3.95 -8.23
CA GLN A 22 -10.26 -2.92 -7.73
C GLN A 22 -9.56 -1.56 -7.57
N TYR A 23 -8.23 -1.52 -7.69
CA TYR A 23 -7.45 -0.30 -7.57
C TYR A 23 -7.47 0.47 -8.89
N HIS A 24 -7.95 1.71 -8.83
CA HIS A 24 -8.06 2.56 -10.01
C HIS A 24 -6.94 3.61 -10.04
N SER A 25 -5.90 3.30 -10.81
CA SER A 25 -4.72 4.16 -10.93
C SER A 25 -4.71 4.96 -12.24
N GLY A 26 -5.70 4.78 -13.09
CA GLY A 26 -5.71 5.36 -14.43
C GLY A 26 -4.87 4.60 -15.43
N ARG A 27 -4.44 3.40 -15.09
CA ARG A 27 -3.69 2.48 -15.96
C ARG A 27 -4.53 1.25 -16.25
N GLU A 28 -4.14 0.52 -17.30
CA GLU A 28 -4.75 -0.77 -17.57
C GLU A 28 -4.39 -1.78 -16.48
N PRO A 29 -5.32 -2.69 -16.13
CA PRO A 29 -5.03 -3.72 -15.14
C PRO A 29 -3.86 -4.60 -15.57
N ILE A 30 -3.03 -4.97 -14.61
CA ILE A 30 -1.94 -5.91 -14.83
C ILE A 30 -2.51 -7.32 -15.04
N GLY A 31 -1.86 -8.14 -15.88
CA GLY A 31 -2.21 -9.53 -16.04
C GLY A 31 -1.79 -10.35 -14.82
N ARG A 32 -2.40 -11.55 -14.71
CA ARG A 32 -2.15 -12.43 -13.56
C ARG A 32 -0.68 -12.82 -13.42
N ASP A 33 -0.06 -13.24 -14.52
CA ASP A 33 1.34 -13.71 -14.49
C ASP A 33 2.29 -12.56 -14.14
N GLU A 34 2.06 -11.38 -14.70
CA GLU A 34 2.85 -10.19 -14.39
C GLU A 34 2.69 -9.79 -12.94
N PHE A 35 1.47 -9.94 -12.40
CA PHE A 35 1.19 -9.62 -11.00
C PHE A 35 1.99 -10.50 -10.06
N VAL A 36 2.03 -11.82 -10.33
CA VAL A 36 2.78 -12.77 -9.50
C VAL A 36 4.26 -12.45 -9.50
N VAL A 37 4.82 -12.08 -10.68
CA VAL A 37 6.22 -11.66 -10.78
C VAL A 37 6.47 -10.40 -9.96
N ALA A 38 5.58 -9.42 -10.05
CA ALA A 38 5.70 -8.18 -9.27
C ALA A 38 5.64 -8.46 -7.77
N LEU A 39 4.70 -9.30 -7.34
CA LEU A 39 4.55 -9.68 -5.94
C LEU A 39 5.80 -10.40 -5.44
N ASP A 40 6.34 -11.34 -6.21
CA ASP A 40 7.55 -12.06 -5.85
C ASP A 40 8.72 -11.09 -5.67
N ASN A 41 8.86 -10.11 -6.56
CA ASN A 41 9.90 -9.09 -6.45
C ASN A 41 9.74 -8.23 -5.19
N VAL A 42 8.51 -7.84 -4.86
CA VAL A 42 8.23 -7.10 -3.63
C VAL A 42 8.67 -7.90 -2.40
N LEU A 43 8.35 -9.20 -2.38
CA LEU A 43 8.63 -10.06 -1.23
C LEU A 43 10.09 -10.47 -1.12
N ARG A 44 10.81 -10.60 -2.25
CA ARG A 44 12.23 -11.00 -2.25
C ARG A 44 13.14 -10.04 -1.51
N HIS A 45 12.82 -8.77 -1.54
CA HIS A 45 13.66 -7.75 -0.94
C HIS A 45 13.19 -7.37 0.46
N ARG A 46 12.49 -8.30 1.12
CA ARG A 46 11.94 -8.10 2.45
C ARG A 46 13.00 -7.74 3.48
N ASP A 47 14.18 -8.37 3.38
CA ASP A 47 15.28 -8.11 4.33
C ASP A 47 15.84 -6.71 4.21
N GLN A 48 15.75 -6.11 3.01
CA GLN A 48 16.15 -4.72 2.78
C GLN A 48 15.05 -3.74 3.19
N GLU A 49 13.85 -4.24 3.35
CA GLU A 49 12.66 -3.50 3.82
C GLU A 49 12.39 -2.21 3.06
N THR A 50 12.66 -2.22 1.74
CA THR A 50 12.32 -1.10 0.87
C THR A 50 10.87 -1.16 0.41
N ASN A 51 10.28 -2.34 0.42
CA ASN A 51 8.87 -2.58 0.12
C ASN A 51 8.23 -3.32 1.29
N VAL A 52 7.13 -2.81 1.79
CA VAL A 52 6.43 -3.41 2.93
C VAL A 52 4.99 -3.64 2.55
N LEU A 53 4.62 -4.92 2.50
CA LEU A 53 3.26 -5.33 2.14
C LEU A 53 2.55 -5.83 3.39
N PHE A 54 1.46 -5.13 3.75
CA PHE A 54 0.55 -5.57 4.81
C PHE A 54 -0.75 -6.06 4.19
N VAL A 55 -1.31 -7.10 4.77
CA VAL A 55 -2.65 -7.56 4.40
C VAL A 55 -3.57 -7.51 5.62
N ALA A 56 -4.83 -7.18 5.35
CA ALA A 56 -5.89 -7.23 6.33
C ALA A 56 -6.66 -8.53 6.12
N VAL A 57 -6.83 -9.30 7.17
CA VAL A 57 -7.43 -10.63 7.10
C VAL A 57 -8.64 -10.69 8.01
N ASP A 58 -9.76 -11.15 7.48
CA ASP A 58 -10.98 -11.44 8.23
C ASP A 58 -11.11 -12.96 8.32
N GLY A 59 -10.79 -13.52 9.48
CA GLY A 59 -10.68 -14.97 9.60
C GLY A 59 -9.52 -15.48 8.75
N GLU A 60 -9.85 -16.16 7.65
CA GLU A 60 -8.86 -16.66 6.70
C GLU A 60 -8.87 -15.89 5.37
N GLU A 61 -9.79 -14.95 5.21
CA GLU A 61 -9.97 -14.23 3.97
C GLU A 61 -9.19 -12.91 3.99
N VAL A 62 -8.36 -12.70 2.96
CA VAL A 62 -7.66 -11.42 2.75
C VAL A 62 -8.67 -10.42 2.19
N VAL A 63 -8.94 -9.35 2.92
CA VAL A 63 -9.96 -8.35 2.57
C VAL A 63 -9.37 -6.98 2.25
N GLY A 64 -8.07 -6.82 2.36
CA GLY A 64 -7.40 -5.57 2.02
C GLY A 64 -5.90 -5.70 2.04
N TYR A 65 -5.21 -4.71 1.46
CA TYR A 65 -3.75 -4.66 1.51
C TYR A 65 -3.26 -3.22 1.42
N SER A 66 -2.02 -3.03 1.83
CA SER A 66 -1.28 -1.79 1.59
C SER A 66 0.13 -2.11 1.13
N LEU A 67 0.65 -1.30 0.22
CA LEU A 67 2.03 -1.38 -0.23
C LEU A 67 2.73 -0.08 0.12
N LEU A 68 3.74 -0.17 0.96
CA LEU A 68 4.58 0.94 1.40
C LEU A 68 5.95 0.81 0.77
N THR A 69 6.51 1.91 0.28
CA THR A 69 7.93 1.96 -0.08
C THR A 69 8.65 2.88 0.88
N VAL A 70 9.89 2.53 1.21
CA VAL A 70 10.74 3.31 2.11
C VAL A 70 11.98 3.73 1.34
N SER A 71 12.30 5.00 1.37
CA SER A 71 13.44 5.55 0.63
C SER A 71 14.13 6.63 1.43
N ARG A 72 15.34 6.98 0.97
CA ARG A 72 16.11 8.10 1.53
C ARG A 72 16.05 9.28 0.58
N LEU A 73 15.73 10.44 1.11
CA LEU A 73 15.70 11.69 0.33
C LEU A 73 16.94 12.50 0.68
N LEU A 74 17.47 13.23 -0.30
CA LEU A 74 18.67 14.07 -0.07
C LEU A 74 18.33 15.38 0.64
N HIS A 75 17.11 15.91 0.44
CA HIS A 75 16.71 17.21 0.99
C HIS A 75 15.99 17.10 2.34
N ALA A 76 15.81 15.88 2.84
CA ALA A 76 15.15 15.66 4.12
C ALA A 76 15.96 14.69 4.95
N SER A 77 16.01 14.90 6.26
CA SER A 77 16.74 14.00 7.14
C SER A 77 15.91 12.74 7.41
N GLY A 78 16.62 11.61 7.47
CA GLY A 78 16.01 10.32 7.77
C GLY A 78 15.38 9.66 6.55
N LEU A 79 14.62 8.62 6.82
CA LEU A 79 13.92 7.85 5.80
C LEU A 79 12.52 8.44 5.56
N ALA A 80 12.03 8.28 4.34
CA ALA A 80 10.69 8.67 3.95
C ALA A 80 9.91 7.45 3.50
N GLY A 81 8.68 7.33 3.96
CA GLY A 81 7.76 6.28 3.53
C GLY A 81 6.69 6.85 2.61
N HIS A 82 6.30 6.05 1.62
CA HIS A 82 5.22 6.42 0.72
C HIS A 82 4.27 5.24 0.55
N LEU A 83 3.00 5.47 0.87
CA LEU A 83 1.94 4.50 0.62
C LEU A 83 1.63 4.50 -0.87
N GLN A 84 2.13 3.49 -1.56
CA GLN A 84 1.95 3.35 -3.00
C GLN A 84 0.54 2.90 -3.35
N GLU A 85 0.01 1.97 -2.56
CA GLU A 85 -1.32 1.41 -2.78
C GLU A 85 -1.97 1.10 -1.45
N ILE A 86 -3.26 1.33 -1.36
CA ILE A 86 -4.09 0.86 -0.27
C ILE A 86 -5.45 0.48 -0.86
N VAL A 87 -5.86 -0.76 -0.66
CA VAL A 87 -7.07 -1.30 -1.26
C VAL A 87 -7.83 -2.09 -0.21
N VAL A 88 -9.11 -1.82 -0.08
CA VAL A 88 -10.03 -2.59 0.76
C VAL A 88 -11.11 -3.14 -0.16
N ASN A 89 -11.40 -4.44 -0.02
CA ASN A 89 -12.44 -5.10 -0.81
C ASN A 89 -13.76 -4.31 -0.66
N GLU A 90 -14.43 -4.06 -1.78
CA GLU A 90 -15.66 -3.27 -1.79
C GLU A 90 -16.70 -3.81 -0.80
N ALA A 91 -16.82 -5.13 -0.70
CA ALA A 91 -17.76 -5.77 0.22
C ALA A 91 -17.41 -5.58 1.70
N ALA A 92 -16.16 -5.20 2.00
CA ALA A 92 -15.66 -5.04 3.36
C ALA A 92 -15.47 -3.57 3.77
N ARG A 93 -15.79 -2.62 2.90
CA ARG A 93 -15.64 -1.19 3.20
C ARG A 93 -16.60 -0.75 4.29
N GLY A 94 -16.22 0.33 4.98
CA GLY A 94 -17.04 0.89 6.05
C GLY A 94 -16.85 0.24 7.41
N HIS A 95 -15.83 -0.61 7.57
CA HIS A 95 -15.55 -1.34 8.82
C HIS A 95 -14.19 -0.96 9.44
N GLY A 96 -13.58 0.14 8.99
CA GLY A 96 -12.32 0.61 9.56
C GLY A 96 -11.07 -0.14 9.13
N ILE A 97 -11.14 -0.96 8.08
CA ILE A 97 -10.02 -1.75 7.60
C ILE A 97 -8.90 -0.85 7.07
N GLY A 98 -9.27 0.19 6.31
CA GLY A 98 -8.30 1.17 5.83
C GLY A 98 -7.54 1.84 6.96
N ASP A 99 -8.23 2.20 8.03
CA ASP A 99 -7.61 2.77 9.24
C ASP A 99 -6.61 1.81 9.86
N ARG A 100 -6.97 0.54 9.95
CA ARG A 100 -6.10 -0.48 10.52
C ARG A 100 -4.82 -0.65 9.68
N LEU A 101 -4.95 -0.59 8.36
CA LEU A 101 -3.80 -0.64 7.46
C LEU A 101 -2.91 0.60 7.62
N ILE A 102 -3.50 1.78 7.71
CA ILE A 102 -2.74 3.03 7.94
C ILE A 102 -1.98 2.93 9.27
N GLN A 103 -2.63 2.49 10.33
CA GLN A 103 -2.01 2.36 11.65
C GLN A 103 -0.83 1.38 11.63
N ALA A 104 -0.97 0.27 10.92
CA ALA A 104 0.11 -0.71 10.79
C ALA A 104 1.32 -0.10 10.08
N ASN A 105 1.09 0.69 9.04
CA ASN A 105 2.16 1.38 8.32
C ASN A 105 2.82 2.45 9.18
N GLU A 106 2.04 3.22 9.92
CA GLU A 106 2.57 4.24 10.84
C GLU A 106 3.44 3.59 11.92
N HIS A 107 2.96 2.52 12.51
CA HIS A 107 3.68 1.79 13.53
C HIS A 107 5.01 1.25 13.01
N TYR A 108 4.99 0.66 11.81
CA TYR A 108 6.20 0.18 11.15
C TYR A 108 7.19 1.32 10.91
N CYS A 109 6.70 2.44 10.37
CA CYS A 109 7.53 3.61 10.09
C CYS A 109 8.19 4.15 11.35
N MET A 110 7.42 4.28 12.44
CA MET A 110 7.95 4.78 13.70
C MET A 110 9.03 3.87 14.26
N GLY A 111 8.84 2.56 14.18
CA GLY A 111 9.82 1.59 14.66
C GLY A 111 11.10 1.56 13.83
N ARG A 112 11.04 2.01 12.58
CA ARG A 112 12.19 2.00 11.68
C ARG A 112 12.91 3.35 11.57
N GLY A 113 12.39 4.39 12.20
CA GLY A 113 12.97 5.72 12.09
C GLY A 113 12.59 6.46 10.81
N VAL A 114 11.45 6.08 10.21
CA VAL A 114 10.90 6.82 9.08
C VAL A 114 10.28 8.11 9.62
N ARG A 115 10.71 9.25 9.06
CA ARG A 115 10.37 10.57 9.60
C ARG A 115 9.09 11.15 9.00
N GLN A 116 8.66 10.67 7.85
CA GLN A 116 7.44 11.14 7.22
C GLN A 116 6.79 10.01 6.45
N LEU A 117 5.47 10.06 6.37
CA LEU A 117 4.66 9.12 5.60
C LEU A 117 3.80 9.92 4.66
N SER A 118 3.87 9.63 3.36
CA SER A 118 3.08 10.32 2.35
C SER A 118 2.21 9.33 1.58
N ALA A 119 1.21 9.87 0.90
CA ALA A 119 0.32 9.09 0.05
C ALA A 119 -0.16 9.99 -1.09
N SER A 120 -0.46 9.38 -2.24
CA SER A 120 -1.04 10.08 -3.37
C SER A 120 -2.45 9.56 -3.61
N THR A 121 -3.40 10.46 -3.85
CA THR A 121 -4.76 10.07 -4.13
C THR A 121 -5.41 11.05 -5.09
N ALA A 122 -6.24 10.53 -6.00
CA ALA A 122 -7.05 11.34 -6.90
C ALA A 122 -8.45 11.60 -6.36
N ARG A 123 -8.92 10.79 -5.39
CA ARG A 123 -10.33 10.80 -4.98
C ARG A 123 -10.57 10.76 -3.48
N MET A 124 -9.54 10.44 -2.68
CA MET A 124 -9.74 10.12 -1.26
C MET A 124 -9.02 11.09 -0.34
N GLY A 125 -8.95 12.37 -0.72
CA GLY A 125 -8.31 13.38 0.11
C GLY A 125 -8.91 13.46 1.51
N SER A 126 -10.23 13.39 1.63
CA SER A 126 -10.90 13.45 2.95
C SER A 126 -10.54 12.25 3.81
N PHE A 127 -10.37 11.07 3.22
CA PHE A 127 -9.94 9.87 3.95
C PHE A 127 -8.59 10.14 4.63
N TYR A 128 -7.64 10.71 3.90
CA TYR A 128 -6.31 11.00 4.45
C TYR A 128 -6.33 12.18 5.41
N ASN A 129 -7.11 13.23 5.12
CA ASN A 129 -7.22 14.40 6.02
C ASN A 129 -7.71 14.00 7.41
N HIS A 130 -8.68 13.09 7.49
CA HIS A 130 -9.20 12.62 8.77
C HIS A 130 -8.20 11.79 9.56
N ARG A 131 -7.08 11.38 8.93
CA ARG A 131 -6.06 10.54 9.55
C ARG A 131 -4.74 11.27 9.75
N GLY A 132 -4.78 12.60 9.75
CA GLY A 132 -3.62 13.41 10.06
C GLY A 132 -2.70 13.73 8.89
N PHE A 133 -3.09 13.37 7.66
CA PHE A 133 -2.35 13.74 6.47
C PHE A 133 -2.80 15.12 6.00
N ALA A 134 -1.84 15.93 5.55
CA ALA A 134 -2.12 17.25 5.00
C ALA A 134 -1.66 17.29 3.54
N PRO A 135 -2.37 18.02 2.66
CA PRO A 135 -1.91 18.17 1.27
C PRO A 135 -0.64 19.01 1.24
N VAL A 136 0.39 18.50 0.57
CA VAL A 136 1.71 19.13 0.53
C VAL A 136 2.20 19.47 -0.87
N GLY A 137 1.44 19.10 -1.90
CA GLY A 137 1.83 19.39 -3.28
C GLY A 137 0.93 18.68 -4.27
N GLU A 138 1.32 18.78 -5.53
CA GLU A 138 0.60 18.14 -6.62
C GLU A 138 1.35 16.89 -7.06
N HIS A 139 0.62 15.91 -7.55
CA HIS A 139 1.16 14.66 -8.05
C HIS A 139 0.97 14.59 -9.55
N TYR A 140 2.07 14.43 -10.29
CA TYR A 140 2.05 14.34 -11.74
C TYR A 140 2.54 12.99 -12.20
N ARG A 141 1.94 12.47 -13.27
CA ARG A 141 2.34 11.20 -13.86
C ARG A 141 2.48 11.33 -15.37
N LYS A 142 3.56 10.77 -15.90
CA LYS A 142 3.75 10.59 -17.32
C LYS A 142 4.04 9.11 -17.57
N VAL A 143 3.21 8.47 -18.36
CA VAL A 143 3.43 7.06 -18.73
C VAL A 143 4.49 7.04 -19.81
N LEU A 144 5.51 6.21 -19.61
CA LEU A 144 6.61 6.09 -20.56
C LEU A 144 6.36 4.89 -21.47
N ASP A 145 6.47 5.14 -22.77
CA ASP A 145 6.37 4.09 -23.77
C ASP A 145 7.78 3.61 -24.08
N LEU A 146 8.06 2.38 -23.76
CA LEU A 146 9.37 1.79 -23.98
C LEU A 146 9.49 1.01 -25.29
N GLY A 147 8.50 1.15 -26.17
CA GLY A 147 8.50 0.52 -27.49
C GLY A 147 7.61 -0.68 -27.63
#